data_b677cc43738594421c4974158dab3a64
#
_entry.id   b677cc43738594421c4974158dab3a64
#
_cell.length_a   1.000
_cell.length_b   1.000
_cell.length_c   1.000
_cell.angle_alpha   90.00
_cell.angle_beta   90.00
_cell.angle_gamma   90.00
#
_symmetry.space_group_name_H-M   'P 1'
#
loop_
_entity.id
_entity.type
_entity.pdbx_description
1 polymer ?
#
loop_
_entity_poly.entity_id
_entity_poly.type
_entity_poly.pdbx_seq_one_letter_code
_entity_poly.pdbx_strand_id
1 'polypeptide(L)'
;YTKLLVEKDELKERCGPRAATYPQVKINGELIGDYFAFQEYLEEAEPMLLPTMNRFTVFPIEHENLWALYKKAQMSNWTAEEVDVSADMEDWKSLTDNEKHFIKYILAFFAGSDGIVFENINNNFADEVQLTEARSFYAYQVHNEMVHGETYSKLIDKYIRDSAEKKKLFEAITTIDPIKKKAEWAMKWFDNSRPFAERLLAFACVEGIFFSGSFCAIFWLKKRGLMPGLCFSNELISRDEGLHLDFAIELFKMLQNKPSQDTIHEIVREAVEIEKGFIIEALPCSLIGMNAEKMSDY
;
A
#
# COMPACT_ATOMS: atom_id res chain seq x y z
N TYR A 1 -11.23 26.57 9.97
CA TYR A 1 -10.55 27.80 10.42
C TYR A 1 -11.24 28.32 11.67
N THR A 2 -10.60 28.22 12.83
CA THR A 2 -11.14 28.84 14.06
C THR A 2 -10.60 30.26 14.13
N LYS A 3 -11.45 31.26 13.88
CA LYS A 3 -11.10 32.65 14.08
C LYS A 3 -11.15 32.93 15.60
N LEU A 4 -10.00 32.89 16.26
CA LEU A 4 -9.85 33.36 17.63
C LEU A 4 -9.56 34.85 17.60
N LEU A 5 -10.48 35.66 18.13
CA LEU A 5 -10.20 37.05 18.45
C LEU A 5 -9.48 37.05 19.81
N VAL A 6 -8.17 37.27 19.78
CA VAL A 6 -7.32 37.29 20.97
C VAL A 6 -6.63 38.66 21.02
N GLU A 7 -6.51 39.23 22.21
CA GLU A 7 -5.77 40.47 22.40
C GLU A 7 -4.29 40.31 22.02
N LYS A 8 -3.67 41.39 21.53
CA LYS A 8 -2.31 41.39 20.98
C LYS A 8 -1.25 40.86 21.94
N ASP A 9 -1.39 41.17 23.23
CA ASP A 9 -0.44 40.72 24.24
C ASP A 9 -0.63 39.23 24.58
N GLU A 10 -1.87 38.74 24.62
CA GLU A 10 -2.20 37.32 24.78
C GLU A 10 -1.72 36.50 23.57
N LEU A 11 -1.75 37.10 22.38
CA LEU A 11 -1.22 36.44 21.16
C LEU A 11 0.30 36.26 21.21
N LYS A 12 1.02 37.28 21.73
CA LYS A 12 2.48 37.19 21.93
C LYS A 12 2.84 36.16 22.98
N GLU A 13 2.04 36.05 24.04
CA GLU A 13 2.23 35.04 25.08
C GLU A 13 2.04 33.62 24.57
N ARG A 14 1.00 33.42 23.75
CA ARG A 14 0.68 32.09 23.15
C ARG A 14 1.56 31.68 21.97
N CYS A 15 2.05 32.65 21.19
CA CYS A 15 2.74 32.41 19.92
C CYS A 15 4.21 32.87 19.92
N GLY A 16 4.65 33.47 21.03
CA GLY A 16 6.01 34.00 21.18
C GLY A 16 6.27 35.29 20.40
N PRO A 17 7.52 35.76 20.35
CA PRO A 17 7.89 37.06 19.81
C PRO A 17 7.68 37.25 18.30
N ARG A 18 7.42 36.15 17.56
CA ARG A 18 7.10 36.21 16.12
C ARG A 18 5.68 36.67 15.80
N ALA A 19 4.79 36.71 16.79
CA ALA A 19 3.39 37.16 16.63
C ALA A 19 3.25 38.68 16.62
N ALA A 20 4.01 39.36 15.74
CA ALA A 20 4.02 40.83 15.67
C ALA A 20 2.87 41.41 14.83
N THR A 21 2.26 40.60 13.97
CA THR A 21 1.27 41.00 12.98
C THR A 21 -0.04 40.22 13.11
N TYR A 22 -1.15 40.81 12.64
CA TYR A 22 -2.48 40.19 12.62
C TYR A 22 -2.97 40.05 11.17
N PRO A 23 -3.78 39.01 10.86
CA PRO A 23 -4.15 37.86 11.70
C PRO A 23 -3.02 36.84 11.80
N GLN A 24 -2.99 36.04 12.88
CA GLN A 24 -2.11 34.88 13.01
C GLN A 24 -2.88 33.60 12.70
N VAL A 25 -2.28 32.72 11.91
CA VAL A 25 -2.88 31.47 11.43
C VAL A 25 -2.18 30.27 12.07
N LYS A 26 -2.97 29.33 12.59
CA LYS A 26 -2.50 28.01 13.02
C LYS A 26 -3.19 26.94 12.19
N ILE A 27 -2.41 25.93 11.77
CA ILE A 27 -2.90 24.74 11.08
C ILE A 27 -2.48 23.54 11.91
N ASN A 28 -3.45 22.70 12.28
CA ASN A 28 -3.23 21.51 13.13
C ASN A 28 -2.45 21.80 14.43
N GLY A 29 -2.64 22.99 14.97
CA GLY A 29 -1.98 23.45 16.21
C GLY A 29 -0.61 24.12 16.00
N GLU A 30 -0.03 24.03 14.84
CA GLU A 30 1.22 24.68 14.47
C GLU A 30 0.99 26.13 14.02
N LEU A 31 1.85 27.05 14.47
CA LEU A 31 1.78 28.45 14.08
C LEU A 31 2.45 28.64 12.72
N ILE A 32 1.66 28.94 11.69
CA ILE A 32 2.15 29.29 10.36
C ILE A 32 2.69 30.72 10.32
N GLY A 33 1.98 31.66 10.93
CA GLY A 33 2.36 33.06 10.97
C GLY A 33 1.22 34.01 10.60
N ASP A 34 1.56 35.15 10.01
CA ASP A 34 0.57 36.13 9.56
C ASP A 34 -0.06 35.78 8.19
N TYR A 35 -0.82 36.71 7.64
CA TYR A 35 -1.48 36.52 6.35
C TYR A 35 -0.51 36.19 5.20
N PHE A 36 0.66 36.83 5.17
CA PHE A 36 1.64 36.59 4.12
C PHE A 36 2.29 35.21 4.26
N ALA A 37 2.70 34.83 5.47
CA ALA A 37 3.21 33.50 5.77
C ALA A 37 2.17 32.41 5.45
N PHE A 38 0.88 32.69 5.66
CA PHE A 38 -0.20 31.76 5.30
C PHE A 38 -0.39 31.66 3.77
N GLN A 39 -0.24 32.77 3.04
CA GLN A 39 -0.27 32.72 1.57
C GLN A 39 0.90 31.90 1.01
N GLU A 40 2.11 32.12 1.50
CA GLU A 40 3.31 31.36 1.14
C GLU A 40 3.11 29.86 1.47
N TYR A 41 2.60 29.54 2.64
CA TYR A 41 2.24 28.17 3.01
C TYR A 41 1.24 27.52 2.03
N LEU A 42 0.22 28.28 1.60
CA LEU A 42 -0.77 27.75 0.63
C LEU A 42 -0.18 27.56 -0.77
N GLU A 43 0.78 28.40 -1.17
CA GLU A 43 1.49 28.27 -2.45
C GLU A 43 2.44 27.06 -2.46
N GLU A 44 3.05 26.73 -1.32
CA GLU A 44 3.94 25.60 -1.15
C GLU A 44 3.21 24.29 -0.83
N ALA A 45 2.01 24.39 -0.27
CA ALA A 45 1.24 23.21 0.15
C ALA A 45 0.73 22.43 -1.07
N GLU A 46 0.66 21.10 -0.92
CA GLU A 46 0.02 20.23 -1.90
C GLU A 46 -1.51 20.39 -1.83
N PRO A 47 -2.19 20.89 -2.89
CA PRO A 47 -3.62 21.23 -2.83
C PRO A 47 -4.52 20.08 -2.39
N MET A 48 -4.22 18.84 -2.80
CA MET A 48 -5.03 17.68 -2.46
C MET A 48 -4.99 17.32 -0.96
N LEU A 49 -4.03 17.88 -0.20
CA LEU A 49 -3.89 17.66 1.25
C LEU A 49 -4.54 18.80 2.05
N LEU A 50 -4.97 19.88 1.40
CA LEU A 50 -5.60 21.00 2.09
C LEU A 50 -7.06 20.70 2.43
N PRO A 51 -7.49 20.93 3.68
CA PRO A 51 -8.88 20.72 4.09
C PRO A 51 -9.85 21.54 3.26
N THR A 52 -10.87 20.89 2.70
CA THR A 52 -11.96 21.54 1.97
C THR A 52 -13.32 21.24 2.62
N MET A 53 -14.32 22.11 2.40
CA MET A 53 -15.69 21.85 2.85
C MET A 53 -16.40 20.83 1.94
N ASN A 54 -15.95 20.67 0.71
CA ASN A 54 -16.52 19.74 -0.28
C ASN A 54 -16.34 18.27 0.12
N ARG A 55 -15.36 17.97 0.97
CA ARG A 55 -15.10 16.60 1.45
C ARG A 55 -16.27 15.93 2.19
N PHE A 56 -17.29 16.68 2.59
CA PHE A 56 -18.46 16.18 3.30
C PHE A 56 -19.61 15.75 2.38
N THR A 57 -19.48 16.00 1.08
CA THR A 57 -20.48 15.63 0.07
C THR A 57 -19.82 14.88 -1.08
N VAL A 58 -20.52 13.89 -1.63
CA VAL A 58 -20.02 13.12 -2.77
C VAL A 58 -20.16 13.89 -4.08
N PHE A 59 -21.23 14.67 -4.21
CA PHE A 59 -21.51 15.45 -5.42
C PHE A 59 -21.38 16.95 -5.17
N PRO A 60 -20.94 17.70 -6.20
CA PRO A 60 -20.56 17.24 -7.55
C PRO A 60 -19.23 16.47 -7.57
N ILE A 61 -19.03 15.57 -8.54
CA ILE A 61 -17.73 14.92 -8.78
C ILE A 61 -16.80 15.95 -9.42
N GLU A 62 -15.67 16.19 -8.80
CA GLU A 62 -14.65 17.14 -9.28
C GLU A 62 -13.48 16.42 -9.98
N HIS A 63 -13.21 15.16 -9.64
CA HIS A 63 -12.12 14.34 -10.17
C HIS A 63 -12.64 13.05 -10.81
N GLU A 64 -13.15 13.17 -12.04
CA GLU A 64 -13.78 12.05 -12.77
C GLU A 64 -12.85 10.84 -12.98
N ASN A 65 -11.54 11.06 -13.15
CA ASN A 65 -10.55 9.98 -13.27
C ASN A 65 -10.45 9.15 -11.99
N LEU A 66 -10.37 9.77 -10.82
CA LEU A 66 -10.33 9.07 -9.52
C LEU A 66 -11.67 8.40 -9.23
N TRP A 67 -12.77 9.06 -9.54
CA TRP A 67 -14.12 8.51 -9.39
C TRP A 67 -14.32 7.26 -10.24
N ALA A 68 -13.85 7.28 -11.50
CA ALA A 68 -13.93 6.13 -12.40
C ALA A 68 -13.15 4.92 -11.85
N LEU A 69 -11.96 5.14 -11.27
CA LEU A 69 -11.19 4.08 -10.61
C LEU A 69 -11.94 3.51 -9.39
N TYR A 70 -12.51 4.37 -8.54
CA TYR A 70 -13.36 3.93 -7.42
C TYR A 70 -14.55 3.08 -7.91
N LYS A 71 -15.25 3.51 -8.95
CA LYS A 71 -16.37 2.74 -9.51
C LYS A 71 -15.93 1.40 -10.10
N LYS A 72 -14.76 1.36 -10.74
CA LYS A 72 -14.16 0.13 -11.25
C LYS A 72 -13.83 -0.83 -10.11
N ALA A 73 -13.26 -0.31 -9.00
CA ALA A 73 -12.98 -1.09 -7.80
C ALA A 73 -14.27 -1.69 -7.21
N GLN A 74 -15.32 -0.89 -7.05
CA GLN A 74 -16.62 -1.41 -6.55
C GLN A 74 -17.21 -2.52 -7.44
N MET A 75 -17.07 -2.43 -8.76
CA MET A 75 -17.59 -3.46 -9.69
C MET A 75 -16.79 -4.76 -9.63
N SER A 76 -15.56 -4.74 -9.12
CA SER A 76 -14.72 -5.91 -8.95
C SER A 76 -14.81 -6.56 -7.56
N ASN A 77 -15.75 -6.15 -6.72
CA ASN A 77 -15.92 -6.67 -5.37
C ASN A 77 -16.11 -8.19 -5.33
N TRP A 78 -15.46 -8.81 -4.35
CA TRP A 78 -15.56 -10.24 -4.07
C TRP A 78 -15.31 -10.47 -2.57
N THR A 79 -15.52 -11.71 -2.10
CA THR A 79 -15.30 -12.11 -0.72
C THR A 79 -14.43 -13.36 -0.64
N ALA A 80 -13.76 -13.55 0.49
CA ALA A 80 -12.90 -14.71 0.71
C ALA A 80 -13.65 -16.06 0.65
N GLU A 81 -14.99 -16.06 0.81
CA GLU A 81 -15.86 -17.23 0.68
C GLU A 81 -16.02 -17.71 -0.77
N GLU A 82 -15.78 -16.85 -1.76
CA GLU A 82 -15.84 -17.21 -3.18
C GLU A 82 -14.65 -18.09 -3.63
N VAL A 83 -13.59 -18.15 -2.82
CA VAL A 83 -12.38 -18.92 -3.11
C VAL A 83 -12.54 -20.34 -2.58
N ASP A 84 -12.88 -21.28 -3.46
CA ASP A 84 -12.93 -22.71 -3.13
C ASP A 84 -11.53 -23.35 -3.28
N VAL A 85 -10.94 -23.73 -2.15
CA VAL A 85 -9.63 -24.39 -2.07
C VAL A 85 -9.73 -25.92 -1.87
N SER A 86 -10.92 -26.51 -2.01
CA SER A 86 -11.14 -27.94 -1.74
C SER A 86 -10.32 -28.83 -2.68
N ALA A 87 -10.25 -28.45 -3.96
CA ALA A 87 -9.48 -29.18 -4.98
C ALA A 87 -7.96 -29.06 -4.77
N ASP A 88 -7.49 -27.96 -4.19
CA ASP A 88 -6.05 -27.73 -3.97
C ASP A 88 -5.41 -28.76 -3.05
N MET A 89 -6.17 -29.42 -2.19
CA MET A 89 -5.63 -30.37 -1.21
C MET A 89 -5.03 -31.61 -1.84
N GLU A 90 -5.53 -32.06 -2.98
CA GLU A 90 -4.93 -33.20 -3.72
C GLU A 90 -3.63 -32.77 -4.41
N ASP A 91 -3.63 -31.57 -5.02
CA ASP A 91 -2.42 -31.01 -5.62
C ASP A 91 -1.36 -30.75 -4.54
N TRP A 92 -1.75 -30.16 -3.41
CA TRP A 92 -0.85 -29.89 -2.29
C TRP A 92 -0.10 -31.14 -1.82
N LYS A 93 -0.77 -32.29 -1.75
CA LYS A 93 -0.11 -33.57 -1.37
C LYS A 93 0.96 -33.99 -2.39
N SER A 94 0.71 -33.73 -3.66
CA SER A 94 1.57 -34.16 -4.79
C SER A 94 2.74 -33.20 -5.04
N LEU A 95 2.69 -31.96 -4.56
CA LEU A 95 3.77 -30.98 -4.70
C LEU A 95 5.05 -31.46 -4.02
N THR A 96 6.19 -31.11 -4.62
CA THR A 96 7.51 -31.32 -4.01
C THR A 96 7.70 -30.42 -2.78
N ASP A 97 8.65 -30.76 -1.91
CA ASP A 97 8.95 -29.95 -0.73
C ASP A 97 9.42 -28.53 -1.10
N ASN A 98 10.14 -28.37 -2.21
CA ASN A 98 10.56 -27.08 -2.74
C ASN A 98 9.36 -26.22 -3.20
N GLU A 99 8.40 -26.81 -3.89
CA GLU A 99 7.17 -26.11 -4.31
C GLU A 99 6.33 -25.72 -3.11
N LYS A 100 6.18 -26.60 -2.12
CA LYS A 100 5.49 -26.27 -0.86
C LYS A 100 6.20 -25.16 -0.10
N HIS A 101 7.52 -25.23 0.01
CA HIS A 101 8.32 -24.19 0.66
C HIS A 101 8.08 -22.82 -0.02
N PHE A 102 8.16 -22.79 -1.33
CA PHE A 102 7.94 -21.60 -2.12
C PHE A 102 6.55 -20.99 -1.92
N ILE A 103 5.48 -21.80 -2.01
CA ILE A 103 4.11 -21.34 -1.78
C ILE A 103 3.94 -20.78 -0.35
N LYS A 104 4.50 -21.47 0.66
CA LYS A 104 4.46 -21.02 2.05
C LYS A 104 5.10 -19.65 2.22
N TYR A 105 6.25 -19.40 1.59
CA TYR A 105 6.96 -18.12 1.67
C TYR A 105 6.17 -16.99 1.02
N ILE A 106 5.56 -17.23 -0.13
CA ILE A 106 4.70 -16.26 -0.81
C ILE A 106 3.47 -15.92 0.03
N LEU A 107 2.76 -16.92 0.55
CA LEU A 107 1.58 -16.71 1.38
C LEU A 107 1.92 -16.00 2.68
N ALA A 108 3.08 -16.30 3.29
CA ALA A 108 3.55 -15.63 4.48
C ALA A 108 3.91 -14.17 4.23
N PHE A 109 4.50 -13.86 3.07
CA PHE A 109 4.76 -12.50 2.63
C PHE A 109 3.45 -11.75 2.44
N PHE A 110 2.51 -12.25 1.67
CA PHE A 110 1.23 -11.61 1.44
C PHE A 110 0.47 -11.33 2.74
N ALA A 111 0.30 -12.34 3.59
CA ALA A 111 -0.44 -12.20 4.86
C ALA A 111 0.14 -11.14 5.80
N GLY A 112 1.45 -10.87 5.72
CA GLY A 112 2.10 -9.82 6.51
C GLY A 112 2.09 -8.46 5.83
N SER A 113 2.22 -8.41 4.50
CA SER A 113 2.33 -7.17 3.72
C SER A 113 1.03 -6.40 3.65
N ASP A 114 -0.11 -7.09 3.43
CA ASP A 114 -1.43 -6.45 3.39
C ASP A 114 -1.77 -5.75 4.70
N GLY A 115 -1.32 -6.30 5.84
CA GLY A 115 -1.44 -5.63 7.13
C GLY A 115 -0.68 -4.30 7.21
N ILE A 116 0.52 -4.22 6.62
CA ILE A 116 1.32 -2.98 6.57
C ILE A 116 0.67 -1.98 5.62
N VAL A 117 0.18 -2.43 4.45
CA VAL A 117 -0.55 -1.61 3.48
C VAL A 117 -1.82 -1.04 4.11
N PHE A 118 -2.64 -1.89 4.74
CA PHE A 118 -3.84 -1.50 5.46
C PHE A 118 -3.57 -0.41 6.51
N GLU A 119 -2.58 -0.62 7.38
CA GLU A 119 -2.22 0.35 8.42
C GLU A 119 -1.77 1.68 7.83
N ASN A 120 -0.98 1.67 6.76
CA ASN A 120 -0.54 2.89 6.10
C ASN A 120 -1.68 3.67 5.45
N ILE A 121 -2.60 3.00 4.77
CA ILE A 121 -3.76 3.67 4.16
C ILE A 121 -4.64 4.28 5.26
N ASN A 122 -4.97 3.49 6.27
CA ASN A 122 -5.91 3.88 7.32
C ASN A 122 -5.39 5.00 8.22
N ASN A 123 -4.11 4.95 8.60
CA ASN A 123 -3.51 5.88 9.54
C ASN A 123 -2.89 7.12 8.87
N ASN A 124 -2.62 7.08 7.57
CA ASN A 124 -1.94 8.13 6.83
C ASN A 124 -2.79 8.64 5.66
N PHE A 125 -2.80 7.95 4.53
CA PHE A 125 -3.35 8.47 3.27
C PHE A 125 -4.84 8.81 3.31
N ALA A 126 -5.66 8.00 3.99
CA ALA A 126 -7.09 8.24 4.12
C ALA A 126 -7.42 9.51 4.92
N ASP A 127 -6.54 9.91 5.83
CA ASP A 127 -6.68 11.14 6.61
C ASP A 127 -6.04 12.36 5.93
N GLU A 128 -4.89 12.16 5.28
CA GLU A 128 -4.14 13.25 4.66
C GLU A 128 -4.78 13.76 3.38
N VAL A 129 -5.23 12.85 2.49
CA VAL A 129 -5.83 13.24 1.22
C VAL A 129 -7.26 13.75 1.44
N GLN A 130 -7.53 14.98 0.97
CA GLN A 130 -8.79 15.68 1.22
C GLN A 130 -9.78 15.64 0.04
N LEU A 131 -9.39 15.07 -1.10
CA LEU A 131 -10.28 14.87 -2.25
C LEU A 131 -11.31 13.79 -1.95
N THR A 132 -12.59 14.08 -2.13
CA THR A 132 -13.69 13.16 -1.81
C THR A 132 -13.62 11.86 -2.60
N GLU A 133 -13.26 11.94 -3.89
CA GLU A 133 -13.12 10.78 -4.77
C GLU A 133 -11.96 9.88 -4.33
N ALA A 134 -10.83 10.47 -3.94
CA ALA A 134 -9.68 9.73 -3.42
C ALA A 134 -10.00 9.05 -2.09
N ARG A 135 -10.68 9.75 -1.17
CA ARG A 135 -11.13 9.18 0.10
C ARG A 135 -12.10 8.02 -0.10
N SER A 136 -12.97 8.12 -1.09
CA SER A 136 -13.88 7.02 -1.46
C SER A 136 -13.13 5.80 -1.95
N PHE A 137 -12.08 5.99 -2.76
CA PHE A 137 -11.22 4.90 -3.21
C PHE A 137 -10.45 4.27 -2.05
N TYR A 138 -9.80 5.05 -1.21
CA TYR A 138 -9.04 4.53 -0.06
C TYR A 138 -9.93 3.76 0.92
N ALA A 139 -11.15 4.24 1.18
CA ALA A 139 -12.09 3.50 2.03
C ALA A 139 -12.44 2.12 1.44
N TYR A 140 -12.54 2.02 0.12
CA TYR A 140 -12.75 0.74 -0.57
C TYR A 140 -11.48 -0.12 -0.56
N GLN A 141 -10.31 0.47 -0.80
CA GLN A 141 -9.03 -0.24 -0.77
C GLN A 141 -8.78 -0.85 0.61
N VAL A 142 -9.02 -0.12 1.70
CA VAL A 142 -8.95 -0.66 3.07
C VAL A 142 -9.84 -1.91 3.24
N HIS A 143 -11.07 -1.89 2.68
CA HIS A 143 -11.92 -3.08 2.68
C HIS A 143 -11.32 -4.23 1.86
N ASN A 144 -10.76 -3.93 0.68
CA ASN A 144 -10.12 -4.92 -0.19
C ASN A 144 -8.94 -5.62 0.51
N GLU A 145 -8.05 -4.85 1.15
CA GLU A 145 -6.89 -5.40 1.88
C GLU A 145 -7.32 -6.36 3.01
N MET A 146 -8.45 -6.09 3.65
CA MET A 146 -9.02 -7.02 4.64
C MET A 146 -9.49 -8.34 4.01
N VAL A 147 -10.09 -8.28 2.81
CA VAL A 147 -10.51 -9.50 2.06
C VAL A 147 -9.28 -10.29 1.59
N HIS A 148 -8.22 -9.60 1.13
CA HIS A 148 -6.95 -10.22 0.76
C HIS A 148 -6.30 -10.93 1.95
N GLY A 149 -6.11 -10.22 3.07
CA GLY A 149 -5.52 -10.77 4.29
C GLY A 149 -6.31 -11.95 4.86
N GLU A 150 -7.66 -11.91 4.84
CA GLU A 150 -8.51 -13.03 5.22
C GLU A 150 -8.28 -14.23 4.30
N THR A 151 -8.21 -14.00 2.98
CA THR A 151 -8.00 -15.05 1.99
C THR A 151 -6.64 -15.73 2.20
N TYR A 152 -5.56 -14.99 2.35
CA TYR A 152 -4.23 -15.56 2.62
C TYR A 152 -4.18 -16.32 3.94
N SER A 153 -4.86 -15.82 4.96
CA SER A 153 -4.97 -16.51 6.25
C SER A 153 -5.71 -17.85 6.12
N LYS A 154 -6.79 -17.88 5.36
CA LYS A 154 -7.54 -19.13 5.06
C LYS A 154 -6.70 -20.12 4.26
N LEU A 155 -5.91 -19.66 3.28
CA LEU A 155 -5.00 -20.50 2.50
C LEU A 155 -3.91 -21.12 3.39
N ILE A 156 -3.25 -20.33 4.23
CA ILE A 156 -2.26 -20.82 5.19
C ILE A 156 -2.89 -21.84 6.13
N ASP A 157 -4.05 -21.54 6.71
CA ASP A 157 -4.74 -22.44 7.63
C ASP A 157 -5.10 -23.77 6.98
N LYS A 158 -5.50 -23.74 5.70
CA LYS A 158 -5.89 -24.93 4.95
C LYS A 158 -4.71 -25.81 4.57
N TYR A 159 -3.61 -25.23 4.08
CA TYR A 159 -2.47 -26.00 3.56
C TYR A 159 -1.53 -26.46 4.65
N ILE A 160 -1.34 -25.67 5.70
CA ILE A 160 -0.39 -25.93 6.76
C ILE A 160 -1.11 -26.56 7.96
N ARG A 161 -0.72 -27.79 8.31
CA ARG A 161 -1.32 -28.54 9.44
C ARG A 161 -0.60 -28.28 10.76
N ASP A 162 0.71 -28.09 10.72
CA ASP A 162 1.54 -27.88 11.89
C ASP A 162 1.31 -26.49 12.48
N SER A 163 0.93 -26.42 13.75
CA SER A 163 0.61 -25.15 14.43
C SER A 163 1.84 -24.28 14.68
N ALA A 164 3.02 -24.87 14.87
CA ALA A 164 4.24 -24.10 15.09
C ALA A 164 4.71 -23.48 13.75
N GLU A 165 4.59 -24.22 12.66
CA GLU A 165 4.86 -23.70 11.30
C GLU A 165 3.88 -22.59 10.92
N LYS A 166 2.57 -22.75 11.18
CA LYS A 166 1.57 -21.68 10.96
C LYS A 166 1.97 -20.40 11.70
N LYS A 167 2.27 -20.53 12.99
CA LYS A 167 2.67 -19.38 13.80
C LYS A 167 3.88 -18.67 13.19
N LYS A 168 4.91 -19.41 12.77
CA LYS A 168 6.09 -18.86 12.12
C LYS A 168 5.75 -18.10 10.83
N LEU A 169 4.81 -18.61 10.02
CA LEU A 169 4.38 -17.96 8.78
C LEU A 169 3.60 -16.68 9.06
N PHE A 170 2.72 -16.64 10.05
CA PHE A 170 2.02 -15.41 10.44
C PHE A 170 2.95 -14.36 11.10
N GLU A 171 4.10 -14.78 11.64
CA GLU A 171 5.13 -13.88 12.18
C GLU A 171 6.25 -13.58 11.15
N ALA A 172 6.06 -13.89 9.88
CA ALA A 172 7.07 -13.86 8.83
C ALA A 172 7.75 -12.50 8.65
N ILE A 173 7.00 -11.41 8.79
CA ILE A 173 7.54 -10.03 8.69
C ILE A 173 8.63 -9.72 9.72
N THR A 174 8.73 -10.50 10.79
CA THR A 174 9.76 -10.35 11.83
C THR A 174 10.74 -11.50 11.88
N THR A 175 10.40 -12.67 11.31
CA THR A 175 11.14 -13.93 11.49
C THR A 175 11.79 -14.46 10.21
N ILE A 176 11.38 -14.00 9.03
CA ILE A 176 11.88 -14.45 7.73
C ILE A 176 12.59 -13.28 7.05
N ASP A 177 13.93 -13.35 6.97
CA ASP A 177 14.78 -12.23 6.54
C ASP A 177 14.37 -11.58 5.20
N PRO A 178 14.08 -12.29 4.11
CA PRO A 178 13.65 -11.65 2.86
C PRO A 178 12.33 -10.88 2.99
N ILE A 179 11.38 -11.41 3.76
CA ILE A 179 10.08 -10.77 4.01
C ILE A 179 10.26 -9.56 4.92
N LYS A 180 11.09 -9.71 5.96
CA LYS A 180 11.44 -8.64 6.89
C LYS A 180 12.06 -7.44 6.18
N LYS A 181 12.96 -7.65 5.21
CA LYS A 181 13.57 -6.57 4.41
C LYS A 181 12.52 -5.75 3.65
N LYS A 182 11.52 -6.40 3.04
CA LYS A 182 10.40 -5.71 2.38
C LYS A 182 9.59 -4.89 3.38
N ALA A 183 9.24 -5.47 4.52
CA ALA A 183 8.48 -4.80 5.58
C ALA A 183 9.23 -3.60 6.17
N GLU A 184 10.53 -3.74 6.47
CA GLU A 184 11.38 -2.65 6.99
C GLU A 184 11.50 -1.51 5.97
N TRP A 185 11.63 -1.83 4.68
CA TRP A 185 11.64 -0.81 3.62
C TRP A 185 10.31 -0.07 3.53
N ALA A 186 9.18 -0.78 3.54
CA ALA A 186 7.85 -0.17 3.51
C ALA A 186 7.65 0.75 4.72
N MET A 187 7.96 0.28 5.93
CA MET A 187 7.84 1.09 7.16
C MET A 187 8.77 2.32 7.15
N LYS A 188 10.00 2.19 6.61
CA LYS A 188 10.93 3.33 6.44
C LYS A 188 10.32 4.43 5.57
N TRP A 189 9.64 4.05 4.49
CA TRP A 189 9.08 5.02 3.55
C TRP A 189 7.70 5.54 3.95
N PHE A 190 6.96 4.80 4.77
CA PHE A 190 5.64 5.21 5.27
C PHE A 190 5.71 6.13 6.50
N ASP A 191 6.89 6.48 6.96
CA ASP A 191 7.08 7.44 8.05
C ASP A 191 6.55 8.82 7.66
N ASN A 192 5.63 9.36 8.47
CA ASN A 192 4.95 10.64 8.24
C ASN A 192 5.88 11.86 8.25
N SER A 193 7.13 11.71 8.71
CA SER A 193 8.15 12.76 8.59
C SER A 193 8.65 12.97 7.17
N ARG A 194 8.36 12.03 6.25
CA ARG A 194 8.73 12.12 4.84
C ARG A 194 7.68 12.88 4.04
N PRO A 195 8.09 13.57 2.94
CA PRO A 195 7.16 14.21 2.02
C PRO A 195 6.10 13.22 1.51
N PHE A 196 4.84 13.69 1.43
CA PHE A 196 3.72 12.88 0.94
C PHE A 196 4.01 12.23 -0.42
N ALA A 197 4.60 12.98 -1.36
CA ALA A 197 4.91 12.49 -2.70
C ALA A 197 5.90 11.31 -2.71
N GLU A 198 6.89 11.30 -1.80
CA GLU A 198 7.83 10.18 -1.66
C GLU A 198 7.13 8.96 -1.07
N ARG A 199 6.28 9.15 -0.05
CA ARG A 199 5.49 8.09 0.58
C ARG A 199 4.50 7.46 -0.41
N LEU A 200 3.83 8.27 -1.22
CA LEU A 200 2.92 7.80 -2.27
C LEU A 200 3.65 7.00 -3.35
N LEU A 201 4.84 7.44 -3.76
CA LEU A 201 5.68 6.71 -4.72
C LEU A 201 6.14 5.37 -4.15
N ALA A 202 6.59 5.36 -2.89
CA ALA A 202 7.00 4.12 -2.21
C ALA A 202 5.81 3.16 -2.06
N PHE A 203 4.62 3.67 -1.76
CA PHE A 203 3.39 2.89 -1.73
C PHE A 203 3.09 2.25 -3.09
N ALA A 204 3.20 3.02 -4.19
CA ALA A 204 3.07 2.47 -5.54
C ALA A 204 4.11 1.37 -5.85
N CYS A 205 5.33 1.46 -5.29
CA CYS A 205 6.32 0.39 -5.41
C CYS A 205 5.94 -0.86 -4.61
N VAL A 206 5.30 -0.73 -3.46
CA VAL A 206 4.79 -1.89 -2.70
C VAL A 206 3.72 -2.61 -3.53
N GLU A 207 2.70 -1.89 -3.99
CA GLU A 207 1.58 -2.43 -4.77
C GLU A 207 2.01 -3.02 -6.12
N GLY A 208 2.92 -2.34 -6.82
CA GLY A 208 3.32 -2.70 -8.18
C GLY A 208 4.55 -3.60 -8.29
N ILE A 209 5.54 -3.47 -7.39
CA ILE A 209 6.81 -4.18 -7.47
C ILE A 209 6.85 -5.36 -6.48
N PHE A 210 6.58 -5.12 -5.19
CA PHE A 210 6.77 -6.14 -4.16
C PHE A 210 5.85 -7.35 -4.30
N PHE A 211 4.70 -7.21 -4.95
CA PHE A 211 3.79 -8.31 -5.22
C PHE A 211 4.02 -9.00 -6.57
N SER A 212 4.68 -8.33 -7.52
CA SER A 212 4.76 -8.77 -8.92
C SER A 212 5.39 -10.16 -9.10
N GLY A 213 6.54 -10.41 -8.48
CA GLY A 213 7.23 -11.69 -8.56
C GLY A 213 6.43 -12.82 -7.92
N SER A 214 5.75 -12.55 -6.80
CA SER A 214 4.89 -13.51 -6.12
C SER A 214 3.67 -13.89 -6.95
N PHE A 215 2.98 -12.92 -7.56
CA PHE A 215 1.87 -13.19 -8.48
C PHE A 215 2.32 -14.00 -9.70
N CYS A 216 3.43 -13.61 -10.33
CA CYS A 216 4.01 -14.35 -11.45
C CYS A 216 4.26 -15.83 -11.11
N ALA A 217 4.77 -16.08 -9.93
CA ALA A 217 5.06 -17.42 -9.44
C ALA A 217 3.80 -18.27 -9.23
N ILE A 218 2.71 -17.70 -8.72
CA ILE A 218 1.43 -18.42 -8.61
C ILE A 218 0.82 -18.64 -10.00
N PHE A 219 0.91 -17.68 -10.93
CA PHE A 219 0.47 -17.88 -12.31
C PHE A 219 1.22 -19.00 -13.02
N TRP A 220 2.48 -19.26 -12.64
CA TRP A 220 3.20 -20.43 -13.14
C TRP A 220 2.57 -21.76 -12.67
N LEU A 221 2.04 -21.86 -11.44
CA LEU A 221 1.25 -23.01 -10.99
C LEU A 221 -0.01 -23.18 -11.84
N LYS A 222 -0.71 -22.09 -12.15
CA LYS A 222 -1.89 -22.08 -13.04
C LYS A 222 -1.54 -22.66 -14.42
N LYS A 223 -0.41 -22.27 -15.00
CA LYS A 223 0.06 -22.82 -16.29
C LYS A 223 0.28 -24.32 -16.26
N ARG A 224 0.56 -24.88 -15.09
CA ARG A 224 0.71 -26.33 -14.88
C ARG A 224 -0.61 -27.04 -14.52
N GLY A 225 -1.70 -26.32 -14.38
CA GLY A 225 -3.00 -26.84 -13.97
C GLY A 225 -3.06 -27.31 -12.53
N LEU A 226 -2.28 -26.69 -11.62
CA LEU A 226 -2.18 -27.01 -10.21
C LEU A 226 -2.76 -25.92 -9.33
N MET A 227 -3.26 -26.30 -8.15
CA MET A 227 -3.72 -25.38 -7.09
C MET A 227 -4.80 -24.40 -7.60
N PRO A 228 -5.94 -24.87 -8.13
CA PRO A 228 -6.93 -24.02 -8.79
C PRO A 228 -7.51 -22.93 -7.87
N GLY A 229 -7.73 -23.21 -6.61
CA GLY A 229 -8.24 -22.23 -5.63
C GLY A 229 -7.21 -21.13 -5.33
N LEU A 230 -5.94 -21.50 -5.09
CA LEU A 230 -4.84 -20.55 -4.94
C LEU A 230 -4.67 -19.70 -6.22
N CYS A 231 -4.75 -20.30 -7.39
CA CYS A 231 -4.63 -19.58 -8.66
C CYS A 231 -5.80 -18.63 -8.89
N PHE A 232 -7.01 -19.01 -8.51
CA PHE A 232 -8.20 -18.17 -8.62
C PHE A 232 -8.10 -16.95 -7.67
N SER A 233 -7.71 -17.16 -6.41
CA SER A 233 -7.46 -16.03 -5.50
C SER A 233 -6.40 -15.08 -6.04
N ASN A 234 -5.31 -15.62 -6.61
CA ASN A 234 -4.25 -14.82 -7.21
C ASN A 234 -4.74 -13.95 -8.39
N GLU A 235 -5.70 -14.44 -9.18
CA GLU A 235 -6.32 -13.66 -10.26
C GLU A 235 -7.14 -12.48 -9.73
N LEU A 236 -7.92 -12.73 -8.68
CA LEU A 236 -8.74 -11.69 -8.06
C LEU A 236 -7.86 -10.62 -7.40
N ILE A 237 -6.91 -11.04 -6.58
CA ILE A 237 -6.03 -10.15 -5.84
C ILE A 237 -5.10 -9.38 -6.77
N SER A 238 -4.43 -10.04 -7.72
CA SER A 238 -3.53 -9.32 -8.65
C SER A 238 -4.26 -8.30 -9.53
N ARG A 239 -5.55 -8.52 -9.85
CA ARG A 239 -6.41 -7.53 -10.50
C ARG A 239 -6.64 -6.32 -9.60
N ASP A 240 -6.94 -6.56 -8.34
CA ASP A 240 -7.21 -5.50 -7.37
C ASP A 240 -5.94 -4.68 -7.09
N GLU A 241 -4.77 -5.33 -6.90
CA GLU A 241 -3.48 -4.64 -6.73
C GLU A 241 -3.08 -3.82 -7.96
N GLY A 242 -3.38 -4.31 -9.17
CA GLY A 242 -3.21 -3.52 -10.38
C GLY A 242 -4.05 -2.24 -10.37
N LEU A 243 -5.25 -2.28 -9.78
CA LEU A 243 -6.12 -1.12 -9.66
C LEU A 243 -5.66 -0.16 -8.55
N HIS A 244 -5.13 -0.70 -7.44
CA HIS A 244 -4.50 0.09 -6.37
C HIS A 244 -3.29 0.86 -6.90
N LEU A 245 -2.44 0.19 -7.70
CA LEU A 245 -1.32 0.83 -8.38
C LEU A 245 -1.77 1.91 -9.36
N ASP A 246 -2.77 1.64 -10.21
CA ASP A 246 -3.32 2.62 -11.16
C ASP A 246 -3.81 3.87 -10.42
N PHE A 247 -4.48 3.69 -9.27
CA PHE A 247 -4.95 4.80 -8.45
C PHE A 247 -3.79 5.61 -7.84
N ALA A 248 -2.78 4.94 -7.27
CA ALA A 248 -1.60 5.62 -6.73
C ALA A 248 -0.87 6.43 -7.81
N ILE A 249 -0.75 5.89 -9.04
CA ILE A 249 -0.14 6.59 -10.18
C ILE A 249 -0.99 7.81 -10.59
N GLU A 250 -2.32 7.69 -10.67
CA GLU A 250 -3.19 8.82 -11.02
C GLU A 250 -3.09 9.93 -9.95
N LEU A 251 -3.09 9.57 -8.68
CA LEU A 251 -2.93 10.53 -7.60
C LEU A 251 -1.54 11.21 -7.67
N PHE A 252 -0.48 10.45 -7.93
CA PHE A 252 0.88 10.98 -8.11
C PHE A 252 0.99 11.94 -9.29
N LYS A 253 0.30 11.69 -10.40
CA LYS A 253 0.26 12.61 -11.57
C LYS A 253 -0.34 13.96 -11.21
N MET A 254 -1.31 13.99 -10.29
CA MET A 254 -1.99 15.21 -9.84
C MET A 254 -1.16 16.07 -8.88
N LEU A 255 -0.09 15.51 -8.27
CA LEU A 255 0.78 16.25 -7.36
C LEU A 255 1.44 17.44 -8.05
N GLN A 256 1.43 18.59 -7.37
CA GLN A 256 2.17 19.80 -7.79
C GLN A 256 3.65 19.66 -7.41
N ASN A 257 3.93 19.18 -6.21
CA ASN A 257 5.27 19.07 -5.64
C ASN A 257 5.78 17.63 -5.77
N LYS A 258 6.36 17.29 -6.91
CA LYS A 258 6.95 15.97 -7.17
C LYS A 258 8.38 15.89 -6.66
N PRO A 259 8.83 14.70 -6.19
CA PRO A 259 10.24 14.48 -5.87
C PRO A 259 11.14 14.69 -7.08
N SER A 260 12.44 14.92 -6.82
CA SER A 260 13.43 14.99 -7.90
C SER A 260 13.49 13.66 -8.66
N GLN A 261 13.91 13.69 -9.92
CA GLN A 261 14.10 12.49 -10.73
C GLN A 261 15.07 11.51 -10.07
N ASP A 262 16.12 12.02 -9.42
CA ASP A 262 17.10 11.19 -8.71
C ASP A 262 16.45 10.47 -7.52
N THR A 263 15.62 11.17 -6.73
CA THR A 263 14.87 10.58 -5.63
C THR A 263 13.89 9.50 -6.12
N ILE A 264 13.18 9.77 -7.22
CA ILE A 264 12.28 8.78 -7.84
C ILE A 264 13.07 7.52 -8.23
N HIS A 265 14.21 7.69 -8.90
CA HIS A 265 15.05 6.57 -9.32
C HIS A 265 15.64 5.80 -8.13
N GLU A 266 15.97 6.48 -7.04
CA GLU A 266 16.48 5.86 -5.81
C GLU A 266 15.42 4.95 -5.20
N ILE A 267 14.21 5.47 -4.97
CA ILE A 267 13.08 4.72 -4.38
C ILE A 267 12.76 3.47 -5.20
N VAL A 268 12.60 3.63 -6.52
CA VAL A 268 12.25 2.52 -7.42
C VAL A 268 13.38 1.49 -7.46
N ARG A 269 14.64 1.93 -7.54
CA ARG A 269 15.80 1.02 -7.57
C ARG A 269 15.93 0.22 -6.27
N GLU A 270 15.78 0.87 -5.11
CA GLU A 270 15.79 0.17 -3.82
C GLU A 270 14.71 -0.94 -3.79
N ALA A 271 13.47 -0.61 -4.21
CA ALA A 271 12.37 -1.57 -4.24
C ALA A 271 12.67 -2.75 -5.17
N VAL A 272 13.18 -2.52 -6.37
CA VAL A 272 13.54 -3.56 -7.34
C VAL A 272 14.63 -4.48 -6.80
N GLU A 273 15.68 -3.94 -6.18
CA GLU A 273 16.77 -4.77 -5.62
C GLU A 273 16.29 -5.62 -4.43
N ILE A 274 15.37 -5.10 -3.61
CA ILE A 274 14.77 -5.88 -2.52
C ILE A 274 13.89 -7.00 -3.08
N GLU A 275 13.09 -6.72 -4.12
CA GLU A 275 12.25 -7.74 -4.77
C GLU A 275 13.07 -8.84 -5.41
N LYS A 276 14.15 -8.49 -6.13
CA LYS A 276 15.10 -9.47 -6.68
C LYS A 276 15.70 -10.35 -5.58
N GLY A 277 16.14 -9.75 -4.47
CA GLY A 277 16.65 -10.49 -3.31
C GLY A 277 15.63 -11.47 -2.76
N PHE A 278 14.37 -11.03 -2.59
CA PHE A 278 13.28 -11.89 -2.13
C PHE A 278 13.06 -13.08 -3.07
N ILE A 279 12.94 -12.85 -4.36
CA ILE A 279 12.71 -13.92 -5.35
C ILE A 279 13.87 -14.92 -5.41
N ILE A 280 15.11 -14.46 -5.34
CA ILE A 280 16.29 -15.35 -5.33
C ILE A 280 16.31 -16.22 -4.07
N GLU A 281 16.00 -15.65 -2.91
CA GLU A 281 16.01 -16.39 -1.64
C GLU A 281 14.77 -17.29 -1.47
N ALA A 282 13.61 -16.88 -2.00
CA ALA A 282 12.37 -17.64 -1.94
C ALA A 282 12.36 -18.82 -2.95
N LEU A 283 13.08 -18.69 -4.08
CA LEU A 283 13.22 -19.71 -5.11
C LEU A 283 14.55 -20.48 -4.92
N PRO A 284 14.63 -21.47 -4.01
CA PRO A 284 15.89 -22.12 -3.64
C PRO A 284 16.58 -22.91 -4.76
N CYS A 285 15.96 -23.03 -5.93
CA CYS A 285 16.53 -23.64 -7.15
C CYS A 285 15.59 -23.49 -8.32
N SER A 286 16.05 -23.90 -9.49
CA SER A 286 15.23 -23.98 -10.70
C SER A 286 14.02 -24.91 -10.47
N LEU A 287 12.93 -24.35 -9.99
CA LEU A 287 11.63 -24.99 -10.09
C LEU A 287 11.33 -25.23 -11.57
N ILE A 288 10.66 -26.32 -11.90
CA ILE A 288 10.44 -26.77 -13.26
C ILE A 288 9.94 -25.64 -14.18
N GLY A 289 10.84 -25.06 -14.99
CA GLY A 289 10.55 -23.98 -15.93
C GLY A 289 10.57 -22.56 -15.38
N MET A 290 10.88 -22.35 -14.10
CA MET A 290 11.07 -21.03 -13.46
C MET A 290 12.41 -21.03 -12.74
N ASN A 291 13.25 -20.03 -12.96
CA ASN A 291 14.51 -19.88 -12.24
C ASN A 291 14.72 -18.43 -11.77
N ALA A 292 15.53 -18.27 -10.73
CA ALA A 292 15.77 -16.99 -10.10
C ALA A 292 16.38 -15.94 -11.04
N GLU A 293 17.27 -16.33 -11.96
CA GLU A 293 17.90 -15.46 -12.95
C GLU A 293 16.85 -14.83 -13.87
N LYS A 294 16.00 -15.64 -14.50
CA LYS A 294 14.92 -15.15 -15.38
C LYS A 294 13.88 -14.32 -14.63
N MET A 295 13.60 -14.64 -13.36
CA MET A 295 12.71 -13.84 -12.53
C MET A 295 13.33 -12.50 -12.14
N SER A 296 14.65 -12.42 -12.00
CA SER A 296 15.38 -11.18 -11.76
C SER A 296 15.43 -10.26 -12.98
N ASP A 297 15.36 -10.84 -14.19
CA ASP A 297 15.29 -10.08 -15.45
C ASP A 297 13.89 -9.52 -15.71
N TYR A 298 12.85 -10.21 -15.23
CA TYR A 298 11.45 -9.77 -15.31
C TYR A 298 11.21 -8.53 -14.46
#